data_3ef5ab4dec56c706a6f1e1862d8643d2
#
_entry.id   3ef5ab4dec56c706a6f1e1862d8643d2
#
_cell.length_a   1.000
_cell.length_b   1.000
_cell.length_c   1.000
_cell.angle_alpha   90.00
_cell.angle_beta   90.00
_cell.angle_gamma   90.00
#
_symmetry.space_group_name_H-M   'P 1'
#
loop_
_entity.id
_entity.type
_entity.pdbx_description
1 polymer ?
#
loop_
_entity_poly.entity_id
_entity_poly.type
_entity_poly.pdbx_seq_one_letter_code
_entity_poly.pdbx_strand_id
1 'polypeptide(L)' 'MVAGVSMVSPREVMNIKEASDYLGISPDTLYRYVYNDRIPAFKLGNRWKFKKAILDRWIERKIVQGKNRRRRAKG' A
#
# COMPACT_ATOMS: atom_id res chain seq x y z
N MET A 1 -15.07 -6.23 -23.45
CA MET A 1 -15.01 -5.25 -23.04
C MET A 1 -14.48 -5.21 -21.73
N VAL A 2 -14.95 -5.84 -21.06
CA VAL A 2 -14.53 -5.86 -19.73
C VAL A 2 -13.10 -6.26 -19.57
N ALA A 3 -12.68 -7.17 -20.34
CA ALA A 3 -11.33 -7.65 -20.24
C ALA A 3 -10.31 -6.55 -20.41
N GLY A 4 -10.59 -5.67 -21.32
CA GLY A 4 -9.66 -4.60 -21.53
C GLY A 4 -9.50 -3.74 -20.33
N VAL A 5 -10.59 -3.53 -19.68
CA VAL A 5 -10.56 -2.72 -18.50
C VAL A 5 -9.72 -3.35 -17.42
N SER A 6 -9.90 -4.61 -17.18
CA SER A 6 -9.15 -5.23 -16.12
C SER A 6 -7.68 -5.27 -16.42
N MET A 7 -7.29 -5.31 -17.67
CA MET A 7 -5.90 -5.31 -17.97
C MET A 7 -5.25 -3.97 -17.75
N VAL A 8 -5.99 -2.95 -17.94
CA VAL A 8 -5.45 -1.62 -17.82
C VAL A 8 -5.30 -1.17 -16.39
N SER A 9 -6.25 -1.50 -15.57
CA SER A 9 -6.18 -1.00 -14.22
C SER A 9 -5.31 -1.81 -13.32
N PRO A 10 -4.77 -1.20 -12.28
CA PRO A 10 -4.03 -1.93 -11.28
C PRO A 10 -4.92 -2.98 -10.66
N ARG A 11 -4.34 -4.05 -10.25
CA ARG A 11 -5.10 -5.09 -9.64
C ARG A 11 -5.66 -4.66 -8.32
N GLU A 12 -6.89 -5.06 -8.09
CA GLU A 12 -7.54 -4.77 -6.84
C GLU A 12 -6.80 -5.41 -5.69
N VAL A 13 -6.29 -6.61 -5.89
CA VAL A 13 -5.51 -7.33 -4.89
C VAL A 13 -4.11 -7.51 -5.42
N MET A 14 -3.13 -7.06 -4.67
CA MET A 14 -1.74 -7.07 -5.10
C MET A 14 -0.90 -7.95 -4.20
N ASN A 15 0.16 -8.52 -4.76
CA ASN A 15 1.11 -9.27 -3.96
C ASN A 15 2.19 -8.31 -3.46
N ILE A 16 3.19 -8.84 -2.77
CA ILE A 16 4.26 -8.02 -2.20
C ILE A 16 4.97 -7.20 -3.27
N LYS A 17 5.30 -7.82 -4.36
CA LYS A 17 6.04 -7.12 -5.39
C LYS A 17 5.20 -6.03 -6.02
N GLU A 18 3.97 -6.35 -6.34
CA GLU A 18 3.08 -5.37 -6.94
C GLU A 18 2.82 -4.21 -6.00
N ALA A 19 2.60 -4.50 -4.75
CA ALA A 19 2.34 -3.46 -3.78
C ALA A 19 3.57 -2.59 -3.55
N SER A 20 4.75 -3.19 -3.51
CA SER A 20 5.96 -2.40 -3.33
C SER A 20 6.20 -1.49 -4.51
N ASP A 21 5.93 -1.97 -5.73
CA ASP A 21 6.02 -1.13 -6.91
C ASP A 21 5.01 0.00 -6.87
N TYR A 22 3.80 -0.32 -6.46
CA TYR A 22 2.73 0.65 -6.38
C TYR A 22 3.07 1.75 -5.37
N LEU A 23 3.69 1.38 -4.26
CA LEU A 23 4.04 2.34 -3.23
C LEU A 23 5.40 2.98 -3.45
N GLY A 24 6.19 2.46 -4.36
CA GLY A 24 7.50 3.02 -4.63
C GLY A 24 8.54 2.70 -3.58
N ILE A 25 8.42 1.57 -2.94
CA ILE A 25 9.40 1.15 -1.93
C ILE A 25 9.89 -0.24 -2.27
N SER A 26 10.95 -0.68 -1.61
CA SER A 26 11.48 -2.00 -1.87
C SER A 26 10.62 -3.05 -1.18
N PRO A 27 10.63 -4.27 -1.68
CA PRO A 27 9.90 -5.35 -1.01
C PRO A 27 10.35 -5.57 0.42
N ASP A 28 11.63 -5.41 0.69
CA ASP A 28 12.15 -5.56 2.04
C ASP A 28 11.52 -4.57 2.99
N THR A 29 11.41 -3.34 2.56
CA THR A 29 10.78 -2.31 3.35
C THR A 29 9.32 -2.63 3.59
N LEU A 30 8.65 -3.12 2.55
CA LEU A 30 7.25 -3.46 2.68
C LEU A 30 7.04 -4.60 3.66
N TYR A 31 7.90 -5.62 3.61
CA TYR A 31 7.83 -6.71 4.58
C TYR A 31 7.97 -6.21 6.00
N ARG A 32 8.86 -5.27 6.18
CA ARG A 32 9.09 -4.71 7.50
C ARG A 32 7.83 -4.02 8.01
N TYR A 33 7.17 -3.29 7.15
CA TYR A 33 5.91 -2.63 7.51
C TYR A 33 4.84 -3.66 7.87
N VAL A 34 4.77 -4.73 7.11
CA VAL A 34 3.78 -5.77 7.36
C VAL A 34 4.03 -6.43 8.71
N TYR A 35 5.28 -6.77 9.01
CA TYR A 35 5.59 -7.44 10.26
C TYR A 35 5.39 -6.54 11.46
N ASN A 36 5.47 -5.25 11.28
CA ASN A 36 5.27 -4.30 12.37
C ASN A 36 3.85 -3.76 12.42
N ASP A 37 2.96 -4.36 11.66
CA ASP A 37 1.55 -3.94 11.63
C ASP A 37 1.39 -2.47 11.28
N ARG A 38 2.23 -1.98 10.42
CA ARG A 38 2.16 -0.59 10.03
C ARG A 38 1.43 -0.35 8.73
N ILE A 39 1.04 -1.41 8.06
CA ILE A 39 0.35 -1.28 6.80
C ILE A 39 -0.74 -2.35 6.72
N PRO A 40 -1.91 -2.02 6.18
CA PRO A 40 -2.98 -3.01 6.08
C PRO A 40 -2.66 -4.07 5.04
N ALA A 41 -2.61 -5.31 5.49
CA ALA A 41 -2.33 -6.44 4.63
C ALA A 41 -3.08 -7.65 5.15
N PHE A 42 -3.31 -8.61 4.29
CA PHE A 42 -3.94 -9.85 4.73
C PHE A 42 -3.20 -11.03 4.10
N LYS A 43 -3.32 -12.17 4.73
CA LYS A 43 -2.64 -13.35 4.27
C LYS A 43 -3.62 -14.26 3.56
N LEU A 44 -3.27 -14.64 2.34
CA LEU A 44 -4.10 -15.55 1.60
C LEU A 44 -3.23 -16.75 1.28
N GLY A 45 -3.54 -17.87 1.90
CA GLY A 45 -2.66 -19.01 1.82
C GLY A 45 -1.37 -18.68 2.56
N ASN A 46 -0.26 -18.78 1.89
CA ASN A 46 1.02 -18.45 2.50
C ASN A 46 1.59 -17.13 2.05
N ARG A 47 0.79 -16.33 1.37
CA ARG A 47 1.33 -15.11 0.80
C ARG A 47 0.59 -13.89 1.29
N TRP A 48 1.31 -12.82 1.49
CA TRP A 48 0.72 -11.56 1.86
C TRP A 48 0.10 -10.91 0.65
N LYS A 49 -1.08 -10.34 0.86
CA LYS A 49 -1.79 -9.64 -0.19
C LYS A 49 -2.26 -8.29 0.33
N PHE A 50 -2.47 -7.38 -0.59
CA PHE A 50 -2.87 -6.03 -0.26
C PHE A 50 -4.05 -5.64 -1.12
N LYS A 51 -5.03 -4.98 -0.55
CA LYS A 51 -6.17 -4.52 -1.31
C LYS A 51 -5.93 -3.07 -1.68
N LYS A 52 -6.00 -2.80 -2.97
CA LYS A 52 -5.68 -1.47 -3.47
C LYS A 52 -6.49 -0.37 -2.81
N ALA A 53 -7.80 -0.57 -2.70
CA ALA A 53 -8.65 0.44 -2.11
C ALA A 53 -8.24 0.76 -0.67
N ILE A 54 -7.85 -0.24 0.07
CA ILE A 54 -7.43 -0.05 1.44
C ILE A 54 -6.07 0.64 1.49
N LEU A 55 -5.18 0.27 0.59
CA LEU A 55 -3.89 0.93 0.53
C LEU A 55 -4.02 2.40 0.19
N ASP A 56 -4.93 2.72 -0.72
CA ASP A 56 -5.15 4.11 -1.09
C ASP A 56 -5.59 4.93 0.11
N ARG A 57 -6.44 4.39 0.94
CA ARG A 57 -6.86 5.09 2.14
C ARG A 57 -5.72 5.25 3.11
N TRP A 58 -4.91 4.21 3.23
CA TRP A 58 -3.77 4.25 4.11
C TRP A 58 -2.78 5.33 3.66
N ILE A 59 -2.56 5.43 2.35
CA ILE A 59 -1.69 6.45 1.81
C ILE A 59 -2.22 7.84 2.12
N GLU A 60 -3.50 8.03 1.96
CA GLU A 60 -4.11 9.32 2.23
C GLU A 60 -3.92 9.73 3.68
N ARG A 61 -4.06 8.79 4.58
CA ARG A 61 -3.83 9.08 5.98
C ARG A 61 -2.40 9.46 6.24
N LYS A 62 -1.46 8.76 5.60
CA LYS A 62 -0.06 9.07 5.77
C LYS A 62 0.28 10.46 5.28
N ILE A 63 -0.33 10.86 4.19
CA ILE A 63 -0.11 12.19 3.65
C ILE A 63 -0.56 13.25 4.65
N VAL A 64 -1.74 13.07 5.19
CA VAL A 64 -2.26 14.02 6.16
C VAL A 64 -1.40 14.08 7.40
N GLN A 65 -1.01 12.93 7.91
CA GLN A 65 -0.16 12.89 9.09
C GLN A 65 1.19 13.52 8.82
N GLY A 66 1.73 13.29 7.64
CA GLY A 66 2.99 13.88 7.27
C GLY A 66 2.92 15.38 7.24
N LYS A 67 1.85 15.93 6.72
CA LYS A 67 1.67 17.35 6.69
C LYS A 67 1.55 17.93 8.07
N ASN A 68 0.78 17.30 8.91
CA ASN A 68 0.62 17.76 10.27
C ASN A 68 1.93 17.72 11.02
N ARG A 69 2.69 16.68 10.80
CA ARG A 69 3.97 16.56 11.45
C ARG A 69 4.92 17.65 11.02
N ARG A 70 4.90 17.96 9.73
CA ARG A 70 5.74 19.00 9.23
C ARG A 70 5.42 20.32 9.86
N ARG A 71 4.18 20.63 9.98
CA ARG A 71 3.75 21.85 10.61
C ARG A 71 4.28 21.95 11.99
N ARG A 72 4.16 20.88 12.74
CA ARG A 72 4.60 20.86 14.10
C ARG A 72 6.09 21.06 14.19
N ALA A 73 6.82 20.42 13.33
CA ALA A 73 8.24 20.53 13.34
C ALA A 73 8.69 21.95 13.09
N LYS A 74 7.95 22.65 12.29
CA LYS A 74 8.33 24.00 12.01
C LYS A 74 7.89 24.93 13.08
N GLY A 75 6.79 24.69 13.61
CA GLY A 75 6.28 25.51 14.64
C GLY A 75 6.92 25.24 15.92
#